data_5644b919571a729d2e19adb469c3d9ee
#
_entry.id   5644b919571a729d2e19adb469c3d9ee
#
_cell.length_a   1.000
_cell.length_b   1.000
_cell.length_c   1.000
_cell.angle_alpha   90.00
_cell.angle_beta   90.00
_cell.angle_gamma   90.00
#
_symmetry.space_group_name_H-M   'P 1'
#
loop_
_entity.id
_entity.type
_entity.pdbx_description
1 polymer ?
#
loop_
_entity_poly.entity_id
_entity_poly.type
_entity_poly.pdbx_seq_one_letter_code
_entity_poly.pdbx_strand_id
1 'polypeptide(L)'
;MKIKTFNSEIRIPHSEFERGNNMSNEIWIFAEQQEGKVRKVAFELLSVGAEFSKKTGSQVAAILLGSGLQEAVKSLIPFADRIYLIEDPALVSYTSDAYLTNMAPFIKEHQPSILLGGATSTGKDLFPRLATHLQTGYAPDCTGLATEENGKLVAKRPLYGGKVFAEMTFSEARPQMATVRNNTFLVNQNINKSAQVISISSHTDPSSLKKKVLGLEKAAGTKLDITEAEIVVAGGRGIKAPENFKMIEELSDVLNASVGTTRATVDEGWRDQKDQIGKSGKNISAKLYMAFGISGAIHHVLGIGTCKTVVAVDTDPNALIFNYADYGIVGDLFQIIPALTEELKKAMKE
;
A
#
# COMPACT_ATOMS: atom_id res chain seq x y z
N MET A 1 -25.98 -25.65 8.89
CA MET A 1 -26.63 -24.37 9.19
C MET A 1 -26.50 -23.50 7.96
N LYS A 2 -27.60 -23.34 7.20
CA LYS A 2 -27.57 -22.58 5.94
C LYS A 2 -27.66 -21.09 6.26
N ILE A 3 -26.60 -20.33 5.96
CA ILE A 3 -26.61 -18.87 6.07
C ILE A 3 -27.39 -18.34 4.86
N LYS A 4 -28.53 -17.69 5.13
CA LYS A 4 -29.26 -16.92 4.11
C LYS A 4 -28.49 -15.63 3.85
N THR A 5 -28.03 -15.45 2.64
CA THR A 5 -27.51 -14.16 2.16
C THR A 5 -28.68 -13.17 2.09
N PHE A 6 -28.56 -12.07 2.84
CA PHE A 6 -29.42 -10.90 2.67
C PHE A 6 -28.95 -10.14 1.44
N ASN A 7 -29.71 -10.21 0.36
CA ASN A 7 -29.59 -9.31 -0.79
C ASN A 7 -30.22 -7.96 -0.40
N SER A 8 -29.44 -7.05 0.14
CA SER A 8 -29.84 -5.65 0.20
C SER A 8 -29.14 -4.93 -0.97
N GLU A 9 -29.82 -4.82 -2.09
CA GLU A 9 -29.47 -3.86 -3.15
C GLU A 9 -29.64 -2.45 -2.62
N ILE A 10 -28.53 -1.80 -2.27
CA ILE A 10 -28.55 -0.34 -2.02
C ILE A 10 -28.59 0.31 -3.41
N ARG A 11 -29.76 0.69 -3.87
CA ARG A 11 -29.94 1.51 -5.07
C ARG A 11 -29.57 2.96 -4.75
N ILE A 12 -28.45 3.40 -5.29
CA ILE A 12 -28.11 4.84 -5.36
C ILE A 12 -28.91 5.42 -6.54
N PRO A 13 -29.68 6.51 -6.37
CA PRO A 13 -30.44 7.09 -7.46
C PRO A 13 -29.51 7.59 -8.57
N HIS A 14 -29.73 7.13 -9.78
CA HIS A 14 -29.04 7.60 -10.97
C HIS A 14 -29.54 9.03 -11.29
N SER A 15 -28.65 10.02 -11.15
CA SER A 15 -28.85 11.28 -11.85
C SER A 15 -28.49 11.07 -13.32
N GLU A 16 -29.43 11.32 -14.22
CA GLU A 16 -29.19 11.37 -15.66
C GLU A 16 -28.23 12.53 -15.96
N PHE A 17 -26.95 12.18 -16.09
CA PHE A 17 -25.96 13.10 -16.69
C PHE A 17 -25.81 12.73 -18.16
N GLU A 18 -25.98 13.70 -19.04
CA GLU A 18 -25.68 13.58 -20.46
C GLU A 18 -24.22 13.10 -20.63
N ARG A 19 -24.07 11.89 -21.13
CA ARG A 19 -22.77 11.26 -21.38
C ARG A 19 -22.21 11.84 -22.69
N GLY A 20 -21.32 12.80 -22.57
CA GLY A 20 -20.42 13.13 -23.67
C GLY A 20 -19.59 11.89 -24.04
N ASN A 21 -19.38 11.67 -25.33
CA ASN A 21 -18.82 10.46 -25.96
C ASN A 21 -17.28 10.28 -25.73
N ASN A 22 -16.72 10.69 -24.59
CA ASN A 22 -15.28 10.68 -24.31
C ASN A 22 -14.84 9.59 -23.32
N MET A 23 -15.48 8.41 -23.35
CA MET A 23 -15.06 7.30 -22.48
C MET A 23 -13.73 6.71 -22.98
N SER A 24 -12.65 6.92 -22.24
CA SER A 24 -11.37 6.30 -22.58
C SER A 24 -11.34 4.84 -22.12
N ASN A 25 -10.75 3.97 -22.95
CA ASN A 25 -10.46 2.59 -22.53
C ASN A 25 -9.06 2.51 -21.91
N GLU A 26 -8.83 3.32 -20.87
CA GLU A 26 -7.56 3.37 -20.17
C GLU A 26 -7.68 2.87 -18.74
N ILE A 27 -6.61 2.22 -18.29
CA ILE A 27 -6.38 1.85 -16.89
C ILE A 27 -5.35 2.82 -16.34
N TRP A 28 -5.78 3.64 -15.40
CA TRP A 28 -4.92 4.65 -14.78
C TRP A 28 -4.36 4.18 -13.46
N ILE A 29 -3.06 4.41 -13.26
CA ILE A 29 -2.36 4.11 -12.03
C ILE A 29 -1.89 5.43 -11.42
N PHE A 30 -2.35 5.73 -10.22
CA PHE A 30 -1.78 6.84 -9.46
C PHE A 30 -0.34 6.47 -9.06
N ALA A 31 0.61 7.09 -9.74
CA ALA A 31 2.04 6.89 -9.50
C ALA A 31 2.47 7.75 -8.30
N GLU A 32 2.12 7.29 -7.09
CA GLU A 32 2.52 7.96 -5.87
C GLU A 32 4.03 8.07 -5.80
N GLN A 33 4.51 9.27 -5.45
CA GLN A 33 5.94 9.56 -5.29
C GLN A 33 6.21 10.21 -3.94
N GLN A 34 7.45 10.12 -3.52
CA GLN A 34 7.99 10.83 -2.36
C GLN A 34 9.38 11.38 -2.71
N GLU A 35 9.55 12.69 -2.56
CA GLU A 35 10.84 13.36 -2.88
C GLU A 35 11.35 13.06 -4.32
N GLY A 36 10.44 13.01 -5.29
CA GLY A 36 10.77 12.73 -6.69
C GLY A 36 11.02 11.26 -7.01
N LYS A 37 10.83 10.33 -6.07
CA LYS A 37 10.96 8.88 -6.28
C LYS A 37 9.61 8.21 -6.24
N VAL A 38 9.30 7.43 -7.27
CA VAL A 38 8.06 6.64 -7.37
C VAL A 38 8.09 5.53 -6.33
N ARG A 39 6.98 5.37 -5.61
CA ARG A 39 6.83 4.30 -4.60
C ARG A 39 6.63 2.94 -5.28
N LYS A 40 7.15 1.89 -4.66
CA LYS A 40 7.11 0.52 -5.19
C LYS A 40 5.71 0.05 -5.60
N VAL A 41 4.69 0.40 -4.82
CA VAL A 41 3.30 0.01 -5.09
C VAL A 41 2.79 0.50 -6.45
N ALA A 42 3.29 1.62 -6.95
CA ALA A 42 2.92 2.10 -8.28
C ALA A 42 3.43 1.14 -9.37
N PHE A 43 4.65 0.61 -9.25
CA PHE A 43 5.19 -0.38 -10.19
C PHE A 43 4.48 -1.74 -10.08
N GLU A 44 4.06 -2.14 -8.88
CA GLU A 44 3.21 -3.32 -8.68
C GLU A 44 1.89 -3.15 -9.47
N LEU A 45 1.25 -1.98 -9.34
CA LEU A 45 -0.02 -1.69 -10.00
C LEU A 45 0.12 -1.48 -11.52
N LEU A 46 1.22 -0.91 -11.99
CA LEU A 46 1.54 -0.85 -13.42
C LEU A 46 1.70 -2.26 -14.01
N SER A 47 2.27 -3.17 -13.24
CA SER A 47 2.38 -4.58 -13.64
C SER A 47 1.02 -5.25 -13.75
N VAL A 48 0.12 -5.02 -12.78
CA VAL A 48 -1.29 -5.48 -12.84
C VAL A 48 -2.02 -4.83 -14.02
N GLY A 49 -1.85 -3.52 -14.22
CA GLY A 49 -2.43 -2.81 -15.37
C GLY A 49 -1.99 -3.41 -16.71
N ALA A 50 -0.72 -3.81 -16.83
CA ALA A 50 -0.21 -4.46 -18.02
C ALA A 50 -0.84 -5.86 -18.24
N GLU A 51 -1.12 -6.62 -17.18
CA GLU A 51 -1.85 -7.88 -17.29
C GLU A 51 -3.31 -7.68 -17.71
N PHE A 52 -3.98 -6.67 -17.14
CA PHE A 52 -5.34 -6.31 -17.52
C PHE A 52 -5.42 -5.83 -18.97
N SER A 53 -4.46 -5.00 -19.38
CA SER A 53 -4.32 -4.52 -20.76
C SER A 53 -4.29 -5.66 -21.77
N LYS A 54 -3.58 -6.75 -21.50
CA LYS A 54 -3.53 -7.93 -22.38
C LYS A 54 -4.90 -8.60 -22.55
N LYS A 55 -5.78 -8.54 -21.54
CA LYS A 55 -7.11 -9.16 -21.59
C LYS A 55 -8.15 -8.25 -22.22
N THR A 56 -8.06 -6.95 -21.98
CA THR A 56 -9.11 -5.98 -22.32
C THR A 56 -8.78 -5.10 -23.52
N GLY A 57 -7.53 -5.14 -24.01
CA GLY A 57 -7.04 -4.21 -25.05
C GLY A 57 -6.91 -2.76 -24.57
N SER A 58 -6.98 -2.50 -23.26
CA SER A 58 -6.87 -1.16 -22.68
C SER A 58 -5.44 -0.66 -22.69
N GLN A 59 -5.24 0.67 -22.75
CA GLN A 59 -3.94 1.28 -22.51
C GLN A 59 -3.72 1.50 -21.03
N VAL A 60 -2.46 1.44 -20.58
CA VAL A 60 -2.06 1.70 -19.19
C VAL A 60 -1.43 3.07 -19.10
N ALA A 61 -1.97 3.94 -18.28
CA ALA A 61 -1.42 5.26 -18.04
C ALA A 61 -1.04 5.44 -16.56
N ALA A 62 0.10 6.09 -16.33
CA ALA A 62 0.49 6.57 -15.02
C ALA A 62 0.04 8.03 -14.87
N ILE A 63 -0.58 8.39 -13.75
CA ILE A 63 -0.85 9.78 -13.38
C ILE A 63 0.11 10.17 -12.26
N LEU A 64 0.98 11.15 -12.52
CA LEU A 64 2.08 11.57 -11.66
C LEU A 64 1.94 13.05 -11.32
N LEU A 65 1.90 13.37 -10.02
CA LEU A 65 1.80 14.72 -9.51
C LEU A 65 2.96 15.06 -8.57
N GLY A 66 3.44 16.30 -8.63
CA GLY A 66 4.48 16.77 -7.72
C GLY A 66 5.30 17.94 -8.26
N SER A 67 6.55 18.02 -7.84
CA SER A 67 7.53 18.99 -8.33
C SER A 67 8.91 18.33 -8.39
N GLY A 68 9.69 18.62 -9.43
CA GLY A 68 11.02 18.03 -9.62
C GLY A 68 10.98 16.55 -9.99
N LEU A 69 10.13 16.15 -10.94
CA LEU A 69 9.72 14.76 -11.19
C LEU A 69 10.50 14.05 -12.32
N GLN A 70 11.62 14.62 -12.81
CA GLN A 70 12.36 14.10 -13.97
C GLN A 70 12.79 12.64 -13.77
N GLU A 71 13.31 12.28 -12.61
CA GLU A 71 13.72 10.90 -12.31
C GLU A 71 12.52 9.96 -12.15
N ALA A 72 11.43 10.44 -11.54
CA ALA A 72 10.18 9.70 -11.44
C ALA A 72 9.63 9.35 -12.84
N VAL A 73 9.59 10.33 -13.75
CA VAL A 73 9.15 10.13 -15.13
C VAL A 73 10.02 9.07 -15.82
N LYS A 74 11.36 9.21 -15.77
CA LYS A 74 12.29 8.22 -16.37
C LYS A 74 12.01 6.81 -15.87
N SER A 75 11.76 6.63 -14.58
CA SER A 75 11.50 5.33 -13.98
C SER A 75 10.17 4.70 -14.43
N LEU A 76 9.18 5.52 -14.81
CA LEU A 76 7.86 5.08 -15.26
C LEU A 76 7.79 4.75 -16.75
N ILE A 77 8.65 5.33 -17.59
CA ILE A 77 8.63 5.15 -19.06
C ILE A 77 8.55 3.68 -19.48
N PRO A 78 9.32 2.73 -18.88
CA PRO A 78 9.27 1.34 -19.32
C PRO A 78 7.98 0.60 -18.97
N PHE A 79 7.13 1.17 -18.08
CA PHE A 79 6.01 0.47 -17.48
C PHE A 79 4.63 0.90 -18.00
N ALA A 80 4.51 2.05 -18.65
CA ALA A 80 3.24 2.62 -19.09
C ALA A 80 3.20 2.90 -20.59
N ASP A 81 2.00 3.04 -21.15
CA ASP A 81 1.80 3.56 -22.51
C ASP A 81 1.80 5.08 -22.51
N ARG A 82 1.28 5.68 -21.42
CA ARG A 82 1.24 7.14 -21.22
C ARG A 82 1.60 7.52 -19.78
N ILE A 83 2.19 8.71 -19.63
CA ILE A 83 2.41 9.35 -18.35
C ILE A 83 1.75 10.72 -18.40
N TYR A 84 0.71 10.90 -17.62
CA TYR A 84 0.08 12.21 -17.40
C TYR A 84 0.80 12.90 -16.27
N LEU A 85 1.56 13.93 -16.59
CA LEU A 85 2.41 14.66 -15.67
C LEU A 85 1.78 15.99 -15.29
N ILE A 86 1.49 16.17 -13.99
CA ILE A 86 1.04 17.45 -13.40
C ILE A 86 2.16 17.93 -12.49
N GLU A 87 2.96 18.88 -12.97
CA GLU A 87 4.11 19.41 -12.25
C GLU A 87 3.85 20.84 -11.82
N ASP A 88 3.94 21.10 -10.50
CA ASP A 88 3.71 22.43 -9.90
C ASP A 88 4.47 22.51 -8.57
N PRO A 89 5.15 23.65 -8.28
CA PRO A 89 5.78 23.87 -6.98
C PRO A 89 4.85 23.69 -5.77
N ALA A 90 3.56 24.00 -5.92
CA ALA A 90 2.56 23.82 -4.86
C ALA A 90 2.25 22.33 -4.57
N LEU A 91 2.67 21.43 -5.45
CA LEU A 91 2.50 19.97 -5.30
C LEU A 91 3.74 19.28 -4.75
N VAL A 92 4.78 20.02 -4.33
CA VAL A 92 6.01 19.45 -3.75
C VAL A 92 5.72 18.55 -2.54
N SER A 93 4.72 18.92 -1.75
CA SER A 93 4.23 18.12 -0.63
C SER A 93 2.76 17.77 -0.84
N TYR A 94 2.40 16.55 -0.47
CA TYR A 94 1.01 16.11 -0.57
C TYR A 94 0.10 16.93 0.34
N THR A 95 -0.95 17.51 -0.25
CA THR A 95 -2.15 17.94 0.44
C THR A 95 -3.36 17.43 -0.32
N SER A 96 -4.36 16.93 0.40
CA SER A 96 -5.56 16.36 -0.24
C SER A 96 -6.28 17.36 -1.14
N ASP A 97 -6.27 18.63 -0.77
CA ASP A 97 -6.96 19.69 -1.52
C ASP A 97 -6.25 19.95 -2.87
N ALA A 98 -4.92 20.11 -2.87
CA ALA A 98 -4.16 20.36 -4.10
C ALA A 98 -4.23 19.18 -5.06
N TYR A 99 -4.09 17.94 -4.56
CA TYR A 99 -4.18 16.75 -5.39
C TYR A 99 -5.59 16.54 -5.95
N LEU A 100 -6.62 16.73 -5.13
CA LEU A 100 -8.03 16.62 -5.58
C LEU A 100 -8.36 17.65 -6.66
N THR A 101 -7.94 18.91 -6.48
CA THR A 101 -8.19 20.00 -7.42
C THR A 101 -7.62 19.70 -8.81
N ASN A 102 -6.48 19.03 -8.87
CA ASN A 102 -5.85 18.65 -10.13
C ASN A 102 -6.43 17.36 -10.72
N MET A 103 -6.56 16.31 -9.91
CA MET A 103 -6.95 14.99 -10.40
C MET A 103 -8.44 14.90 -10.76
N ALA A 104 -9.32 15.47 -9.96
CA ALA A 104 -10.76 15.23 -10.14
C ALA A 104 -11.30 15.80 -11.47
N PRO A 105 -11.01 17.05 -11.90
CA PRO A 105 -11.41 17.54 -13.21
C PRO A 105 -10.85 16.72 -14.35
N PHE A 106 -9.54 16.38 -14.27
CA PHE A 106 -8.85 15.61 -15.29
C PHE A 106 -9.43 14.19 -15.44
N ILE A 107 -9.72 13.50 -14.34
CA ILE A 107 -10.38 12.19 -14.36
C ILE A 107 -11.81 12.30 -14.91
N LYS A 108 -12.54 13.35 -14.53
CA LYS A 108 -13.92 13.58 -15.01
C LYS A 108 -13.98 13.81 -16.51
N GLU A 109 -13.01 14.52 -17.08
CA GLU A 109 -12.89 14.78 -18.52
C GLU A 109 -12.57 13.51 -19.30
N HIS A 110 -11.59 12.73 -18.84
CA HIS A 110 -11.05 11.56 -19.57
C HIS A 110 -11.77 10.26 -19.30
N GLN A 111 -12.50 10.14 -18.20
CA GLN A 111 -13.29 8.97 -17.78
C GLN A 111 -12.57 7.63 -17.97
N PRO A 112 -11.40 7.41 -17.35
CA PRO A 112 -10.72 6.12 -17.46
C PRO A 112 -11.63 4.99 -16.99
N SER A 113 -11.42 3.78 -17.50
CA SER A 113 -12.20 2.61 -17.09
C SER A 113 -11.93 2.23 -15.64
N ILE A 114 -10.67 2.27 -15.25
CA ILE A 114 -10.17 1.85 -13.93
C ILE A 114 -9.18 2.90 -13.42
N LEU A 115 -9.21 3.19 -12.11
CA LEU A 115 -8.19 4.00 -11.42
C LEU A 115 -7.68 3.23 -10.20
N LEU A 116 -6.40 2.89 -10.19
CA LEU A 116 -5.76 2.15 -9.10
C LEU A 116 -4.72 3.02 -8.38
N GLY A 117 -4.56 2.78 -7.08
CA GLY A 117 -3.51 3.40 -6.26
C GLY A 117 -3.08 2.52 -5.09
N GLY A 118 -2.01 2.88 -4.42
CA GLY A 118 -1.55 2.22 -3.20
C GLY A 118 -2.47 2.50 -2.02
N ALA A 119 -2.68 1.53 -1.14
CA ALA A 119 -3.35 1.72 0.15
C ALA A 119 -2.40 2.33 1.20
N THR A 120 -1.59 3.29 0.77
CA THR A 120 -0.69 4.11 1.58
C THR A 120 -1.47 5.15 2.38
N SER A 121 -0.80 5.92 3.21
CA SER A 121 -1.42 7.06 3.90
C SER A 121 -2.03 8.07 2.92
N THR A 122 -1.30 8.37 1.82
CA THR A 122 -1.78 9.24 0.74
C THR A 122 -2.99 8.64 0.02
N GLY A 123 -2.90 7.37 -0.39
CA GLY A 123 -4.00 6.73 -1.11
C GLY A 123 -5.26 6.57 -0.27
N LYS A 124 -5.12 6.27 1.02
CA LYS A 124 -6.25 6.17 1.97
C LYS A 124 -6.94 7.51 2.23
N ASP A 125 -6.24 8.63 2.09
CA ASP A 125 -6.84 9.97 2.19
C ASP A 125 -7.41 10.44 0.84
N LEU A 126 -6.68 10.27 -0.26
CA LEU A 126 -7.03 10.82 -1.57
C LEU A 126 -8.18 10.06 -2.26
N PHE A 127 -8.11 8.72 -2.32
CA PHE A 127 -9.05 7.92 -3.12
C PHE A 127 -10.51 8.01 -2.66
N PRO A 128 -10.84 7.97 -1.35
CA PRO A 128 -12.23 8.19 -0.90
C PRO A 128 -12.77 9.57 -1.30
N ARG A 129 -11.92 10.61 -1.26
CA ARG A 129 -12.29 11.97 -1.67
C ARG A 129 -12.56 12.05 -3.15
N LEU A 130 -11.68 11.44 -3.98
CA LEU A 130 -11.88 11.34 -5.42
C LEU A 130 -13.15 10.58 -5.75
N ALA A 131 -13.40 9.43 -5.12
CA ALA A 131 -14.59 8.62 -5.36
C ALA A 131 -15.88 9.40 -5.05
N THR A 132 -15.89 10.14 -3.93
CA THR A 132 -17.01 10.98 -3.56
C THR A 132 -17.23 12.13 -4.56
N HIS A 133 -16.13 12.80 -4.97
CA HIS A 133 -16.19 13.92 -5.91
C HIS A 133 -16.62 13.46 -7.31
N LEU A 134 -16.19 12.28 -7.74
CA LEU A 134 -16.52 11.67 -9.02
C LEU A 134 -17.84 10.86 -8.98
N GLN A 135 -18.47 10.73 -7.82
CA GLN A 135 -19.70 9.96 -7.61
C GLN A 135 -19.58 8.51 -8.11
N THR A 136 -18.46 7.86 -7.80
CA THR A 136 -18.17 6.48 -8.24
C THR A 136 -17.87 5.53 -7.09
N GLY A 137 -17.87 4.23 -7.39
CA GLY A 137 -17.53 3.18 -6.43
C GLY A 137 -16.02 3.10 -6.12
N TYR A 138 -15.68 2.75 -4.86
CA TYR A 138 -14.31 2.60 -4.40
C TYR A 138 -14.14 1.37 -3.52
N ALA A 139 -13.15 0.54 -3.83
CA ALA A 139 -12.74 -0.61 -3.03
C ALA A 139 -11.42 -0.30 -2.29
N PRO A 140 -11.46 -0.08 -0.96
CA PRO A 140 -10.26 0.24 -0.19
C PRO A 140 -9.48 -0.99 0.27
N ASP A 141 -8.13 -0.84 0.37
CA ASP A 141 -7.22 -1.77 1.05
C ASP A 141 -7.32 -3.22 0.53
N CYS A 142 -7.33 -3.37 -0.79
CA CYS A 142 -7.46 -4.66 -1.48
C CYS A 142 -6.17 -5.46 -1.41
N THR A 143 -6.31 -6.79 -1.42
CA THR A 143 -5.21 -7.76 -1.48
C THR A 143 -5.30 -8.69 -2.69
N GLY A 144 -6.14 -8.35 -3.64
CA GLY A 144 -6.27 -9.02 -4.93
C GLY A 144 -7.10 -8.19 -5.88
N LEU A 145 -6.76 -8.24 -7.17
CA LEU A 145 -7.48 -7.62 -8.26
C LEU A 145 -7.60 -8.61 -9.42
N ALA A 146 -8.73 -8.58 -10.08
CA ALA A 146 -8.97 -9.29 -11.33
C ALA A 146 -9.83 -8.42 -12.26
N THR A 147 -9.88 -8.76 -13.54
CA THR A 147 -10.83 -8.20 -14.49
C THR A 147 -11.68 -9.31 -15.10
N GLU A 148 -12.97 -9.06 -15.26
CA GLU A 148 -13.83 -9.85 -16.12
C GLU A 148 -13.51 -9.61 -17.58
N GLU A 149 -14.02 -10.45 -18.49
CA GLU A 149 -13.82 -10.31 -19.94
C GLU A 149 -14.37 -8.99 -20.50
N ASN A 150 -15.42 -8.45 -19.88
CA ASN A 150 -16.02 -7.16 -20.24
C ASN A 150 -15.24 -5.95 -19.68
N GLY A 151 -14.09 -6.17 -19.04
CA GLY A 151 -13.25 -5.11 -18.47
C GLY A 151 -13.71 -4.62 -17.09
N LYS A 152 -14.71 -5.26 -16.47
CA LYS A 152 -15.11 -4.91 -15.09
C LYS A 152 -14.06 -5.35 -14.08
N LEU A 153 -13.75 -4.46 -13.15
CA LEU A 153 -12.81 -4.71 -12.07
C LEU A 153 -13.48 -5.56 -10.97
N VAL A 154 -12.79 -6.59 -10.54
CA VAL A 154 -13.12 -7.37 -9.36
C VAL A 154 -12.02 -7.14 -8.33
N ALA A 155 -12.37 -6.58 -7.18
CA ALA A 155 -11.43 -6.25 -6.12
C ALA A 155 -11.66 -7.15 -4.90
N LYS A 156 -10.63 -7.88 -4.48
CA LYS A 156 -10.67 -8.75 -3.31
C LYS A 156 -10.08 -8.02 -2.11
N ARG A 157 -10.84 -7.97 -1.04
CA ARG A 157 -10.47 -7.25 0.18
C ARG A 157 -10.66 -8.12 1.42
N PRO A 158 -9.68 -8.14 2.35
CA PRO A 158 -9.82 -8.86 3.61
C PRO A 158 -10.73 -8.09 4.58
N LEU A 159 -11.58 -8.84 5.26
CA LEU A 159 -12.44 -8.38 6.34
C LEU A 159 -12.14 -9.15 7.62
N TYR A 160 -12.47 -8.57 8.77
CA TYR A 160 -12.27 -9.21 10.08
C TYR A 160 -10.87 -9.78 10.30
N GLY A 161 -9.83 -9.01 9.90
CA GLY A 161 -8.44 -9.44 10.03
C GLY A 161 -8.01 -10.58 9.09
N GLY A 162 -8.63 -10.67 7.94
CA GLY A 162 -8.31 -11.69 6.94
C GLY A 162 -9.05 -13.02 7.12
N LYS A 163 -9.98 -13.10 8.09
CA LYS A 163 -10.81 -14.32 8.27
C LYS A 163 -11.85 -14.51 7.18
N VAL A 164 -12.24 -13.43 6.52
CA VAL A 164 -13.21 -13.41 5.40
C VAL A 164 -12.65 -12.51 4.32
N PHE A 165 -12.89 -12.87 3.07
CA PHE A 165 -12.59 -12.03 1.92
C PHE A 165 -13.88 -11.65 1.23
N ALA A 166 -14.06 -10.35 0.98
CA ALA A 166 -15.13 -9.84 0.13
C ALA A 166 -14.60 -9.63 -1.28
N GLU A 167 -15.34 -10.08 -2.28
CA GLU A 167 -15.16 -9.70 -3.67
C GLU A 167 -16.12 -8.56 -3.98
N MET A 168 -15.57 -7.45 -4.42
CA MET A 168 -16.30 -6.24 -4.75
C MET A 168 -16.29 -6.04 -6.26
N THR A 169 -17.46 -5.88 -6.82
CA THR A 169 -17.67 -5.49 -8.22
C THR A 169 -18.24 -4.09 -8.28
N PHE A 170 -18.14 -3.47 -9.43
CA PHE A 170 -18.53 -2.07 -9.61
C PHE A 170 -19.74 -1.98 -10.56
N SER A 171 -20.58 -0.97 -10.32
CA SER A 171 -21.64 -0.58 -11.25
C SER A 171 -21.04 0.06 -12.51
N GLU A 172 -21.88 0.58 -13.40
CA GLU A 172 -21.47 1.24 -14.65
C GLU A 172 -20.75 2.58 -14.45
N ALA A 173 -20.69 3.10 -13.20
CA ALA A 173 -19.99 4.35 -12.91
C ALA A 173 -18.46 4.24 -13.14
N ARG A 174 -17.87 5.29 -13.67
CA ARG A 174 -16.43 5.37 -14.00
C ARG A 174 -15.75 6.52 -13.28
N PRO A 175 -14.46 6.36 -12.95
CA PRO A 175 -13.68 5.12 -13.02
C PRO A 175 -14.09 4.11 -11.94
N GLN A 176 -13.84 2.81 -12.17
CA GLN A 176 -13.88 1.81 -11.12
C GLN A 176 -12.59 1.96 -10.28
N MET A 177 -12.72 2.22 -8.98
CA MET A 177 -11.57 2.66 -8.18
C MET A 177 -11.20 1.63 -7.11
N ALA A 178 -9.90 1.36 -6.97
CA ALA A 178 -9.39 0.53 -5.89
C ALA A 178 -8.04 1.05 -5.36
N THR A 179 -7.81 0.88 -4.06
CA THR A 179 -6.47 0.95 -3.50
C THR A 179 -6.01 -0.42 -3.05
N VAL A 180 -4.73 -0.69 -3.27
CA VAL A 180 -4.11 -2.00 -3.03
C VAL A 180 -3.04 -1.88 -1.97
N ARG A 181 -3.00 -2.84 -1.09
CA ARG A 181 -1.99 -2.95 -0.05
C ARG A 181 -0.61 -3.17 -0.66
N ASN A 182 0.40 -2.52 -0.13
CA ASN A 182 1.79 -2.68 -0.57
C ASN A 182 2.22 -4.16 -0.51
N ASN A 183 3.16 -4.55 -1.35
CA ASN A 183 3.70 -5.92 -1.44
C ASN A 183 2.64 -7.00 -1.78
N THR A 184 1.51 -6.60 -2.35
CA THR A 184 0.46 -7.53 -2.79
C THR A 184 0.82 -8.21 -4.10
N PHE A 185 1.37 -7.45 -5.04
CA PHE A 185 1.73 -7.94 -6.37
C PHE A 185 3.24 -7.88 -6.60
N LEU A 186 3.71 -8.69 -7.53
CA LEU A 186 5.11 -8.66 -7.96
C LEU A 186 5.28 -7.60 -9.05
N VAL A 187 6.38 -6.87 -8.99
CA VAL A 187 6.77 -5.97 -10.06
C VAL A 187 7.30 -6.81 -11.23
N ASN A 188 6.67 -6.71 -12.39
CA ASN A 188 7.14 -7.36 -13.61
C ASN A 188 8.20 -6.48 -14.29
N GLN A 189 9.46 -6.85 -14.15
CA GLN A 189 10.60 -6.13 -14.76
C GLN A 189 10.70 -6.32 -16.28
N ASN A 190 9.94 -7.25 -16.86
CA ASN A 190 9.97 -7.53 -18.30
C ASN A 190 8.96 -6.70 -19.10
N ILE A 191 8.36 -5.68 -18.50
CA ILE A 191 7.53 -4.71 -19.20
C ILE A 191 8.47 -3.76 -19.95
N ASN A 192 8.40 -3.77 -21.28
CA ASN A 192 9.23 -2.94 -22.16
C ASN A 192 8.33 -2.02 -22.98
N LYS A 193 7.74 -1.04 -22.31
CA LYS A 193 6.96 0.02 -22.97
C LYS A 193 7.84 1.25 -23.22
N SER A 194 7.31 2.20 -23.97
CA SER A 194 7.91 3.50 -24.20
C SER A 194 6.82 4.55 -24.04
N ALA A 195 6.61 4.99 -22.80
CA ALA A 195 5.50 5.88 -22.47
C ALA A 195 5.60 7.22 -23.20
N GLN A 196 4.50 7.67 -23.76
CA GLN A 196 4.31 9.06 -24.15
C GLN A 196 4.10 9.91 -22.89
N VAL A 197 4.94 10.91 -22.65
CA VAL A 197 4.78 11.86 -21.56
C VAL A 197 3.90 13.02 -22.03
N ILE A 198 2.81 13.25 -21.30
CA ILE A 198 1.83 14.30 -21.60
C ILE A 198 1.75 15.22 -20.39
N SER A 199 2.24 16.45 -20.57
CA SER A 199 2.16 17.47 -19.51
C SER A 199 0.75 18.07 -19.45
N ILE A 200 0.18 18.07 -18.26
CA ILE A 200 -1.13 18.63 -17.95
C ILE A 200 -0.93 19.88 -17.11
N SER A 201 -1.62 20.95 -17.46
CA SER A 201 -1.56 22.20 -16.69
C SER A 201 -2.11 22.00 -15.27
N SER A 202 -1.38 22.51 -14.28
CA SER A 202 -1.88 22.51 -12.90
C SER A 202 -3.05 23.50 -12.74
N HIS A 203 -4.04 23.10 -11.99
CA HIS A 203 -5.16 23.96 -11.56
C HIS A 203 -4.99 24.45 -10.12
N THR A 204 -3.78 24.30 -9.54
CA THR A 204 -3.53 24.71 -8.16
C THR A 204 -3.41 26.23 -8.08
N ASP A 205 -4.35 26.86 -7.39
CA ASP A 205 -4.18 28.21 -6.88
C ASP A 205 -3.73 28.15 -5.43
N PRO A 206 -2.47 28.52 -5.12
CA PRO A 206 -1.94 28.44 -3.76
C PRO A 206 -2.78 29.25 -2.72
N SER A 207 -3.49 30.30 -3.19
CA SER A 207 -4.33 31.13 -2.31
C SER A 207 -5.65 30.44 -1.91
N SER A 208 -6.11 29.48 -2.71
CA SER A 208 -7.35 28.73 -2.47
C SER A 208 -7.14 27.48 -1.62
N LEU A 209 -5.89 27.07 -1.38
CA LEU A 209 -5.57 25.87 -0.61
C LEU A 209 -5.90 26.08 0.88
N LYS A 210 -6.69 25.18 1.44
CA LYS A 210 -7.10 25.21 2.87
C LYS A 210 -5.99 24.76 3.81
N LYS A 211 -4.97 24.08 3.29
CA LYS A 211 -3.84 23.52 4.05
C LYS A 211 -2.53 23.92 3.43
N LYS A 212 -1.55 24.30 4.27
CA LYS A 212 -0.18 24.58 3.89
C LYS A 212 0.74 23.67 4.69
N VAL A 213 1.61 22.94 4.01
CA VAL A 213 2.68 22.17 4.66
C VAL A 213 3.75 23.16 5.09
N LEU A 214 4.04 23.23 6.37
CA LEU A 214 5.07 24.12 6.93
C LEU A 214 6.46 23.49 6.94
N GLY A 215 6.54 22.17 6.96
CA GLY A 215 7.77 21.39 6.95
C GLY A 215 7.50 19.90 7.05
N LEU A 216 8.55 19.12 6.78
CA LEU A 216 8.56 17.67 6.95
C LEU A 216 9.61 17.33 8.01
N GLU A 217 9.18 16.80 9.13
CA GLU A 217 10.10 16.24 10.12
C GLU A 217 10.48 14.83 9.71
N LYS A 218 11.73 14.65 9.31
CA LYS A 218 12.26 13.30 9.05
C LYS A 218 12.65 12.69 10.39
N ALA A 219 12.01 11.57 10.74
CA ALA A 219 12.48 10.78 11.87
C ALA A 219 13.93 10.32 11.60
N ALA A 220 14.81 10.54 12.57
CA ALA A 220 16.21 10.10 12.48
C ALA A 220 16.25 8.56 12.26
N GLY A 221 17.09 8.12 11.29
CA GLY A 221 17.25 6.69 10.96
C GLY A 221 16.17 6.20 9.98
N THR A 222 16.24 6.65 8.73
CA THR A 222 15.24 6.34 7.70
C THR A 222 15.38 4.93 7.13
N LYS A 223 14.91 3.93 7.87
CA LYS A 223 14.48 2.67 7.24
C LYS A 223 13.14 2.91 6.54
N LEU A 224 12.86 2.11 5.51
CA LEU A 224 11.57 2.08 4.83
C LEU A 224 10.41 1.98 5.84
N ASP A 225 9.29 2.62 5.55
CA ASP A 225 8.06 2.43 6.33
C ASP A 225 7.73 0.93 6.41
N ILE A 226 7.36 0.45 7.59
CA ILE A 226 7.06 -0.98 7.82
C ILE A 226 5.95 -1.51 6.90
N THR A 227 5.10 -0.64 6.37
CA THR A 227 4.06 -1.02 5.40
C THR A 227 4.59 -1.28 4.00
N GLU A 228 5.81 -0.80 3.68
CA GLU A 228 6.46 -0.96 2.39
C GLU A 228 7.59 -2.00 2.41
N ALA A 229 8.08 -2.31 3.61
CA ALA A 229 9.16 -3.24 3.78
C ALA A 229 8.77 -4.67 3.31
N GLU A 230 9.67 -5.31 2.59
CA GLU A 230 9.51 -6.71 2.21
C GLU A 230 9.78 -7.66 3.38
N ILE A 231 10.67 -7.25 4.28
CA ILE A 231 11.03 -7.99 5.49
C ILE A 231 10.81 -7.07 6.69
N VAL A 232 10.13 -7.58 7.71
CA VAL A 232 9.91 -6.87 8.97
C VAL A 232 10.36 -7.74 10.13
N VAL A 233 11.24 -7.22 10.95
CA VAL A 233 11.69 -7.84 12.21
C VAL A 233 11.04 -7.09 13.36
N ALA A 234 10.25 -7.77 14.18
CA ALA A 234 9.45 -7.12 15.22
C ALA A 234 9.77 -7.65 16.62
N GLY A 235 9.82 -6.71 17.55
CA GLY A 235 9.99 -6.98 18.97
C GLY A 235 8.73 -6.72 19.79
N GLY A 236 8.41 -7.63 20.71
CA GLY A 236 7.35 -7.46 21.68
C GLY A 236 7.89 -7.17 23.08
N ARG A 237 7.00 -7.22 24.07
CA ARG A 237 7.36 -7.00 25.48
C ARG A 237 8.35 -8.05 26.03
N GLY A 238 8.49 -9.22 25.39
CA GLY A 238 9.50 -10.22 25.72
C GLY A 238 10.94 -9.76 25.52
N ILE A 239 11.18 -8.63 24.84
CA ILE A 239 12.49 -7.96 24.73
C ILE A 239 12.95 -7.36 26.07
N LYS A 240 12.03 -7.19 27.03
CA LYS A 240 12.24 -6.79 28.43
C LYS A 240 12.69 -5.34 28.67
N ALA A 241 13.40 -4.72 27.73
CA ALA A 241 13.91 -3.34 27.90
C ALA A 241 14.16 -2.65 26.55
N PRO A 242 14.07 -1.30 26.47
CA PRO A 242 14.24 -0.56 25.22
C PRO A 242 15.63 -0.72 24.62
N GLU A 243 16.69 -0.81 25.42
CA GLU A 243 18.07 -1.00 24.96
C GLU A 243 18.26 -2.34 24.23
N ASN A 244 17.47 -3.35 24.53
CA ASN A 244 17.55 -4.65 23.89
C ASN A 244 16.98 -4.65 22.45
N PHE A 245 16.26 -3.58 22.03
CA PHE A 245 15.88 -3.42 20.63
C PHE A 245 17.08 -3.33 19.69
N LYS A 246 18.27 -3.00 20.21
CA LYS A 246 19.52 -3.02 19.44
C LYS A 246 19.75 -4.36 18.72
N MET A 247 19.43 -5.49 19.36
CA MET A 247 19.54 -6.80 18.71
C MET A 247 18.58 -6.97 17.52
N ILE A 248 17.36 -6.44 17.65
CA ILE A 248 16.37 -6.42 16.57
C ILE A 248 16.85 -5.52 15.43
N GLU A 249 17.45 -4.38 15.75
CA GLU A 249 17.99 -3.44 14.76
C GLU A 249 19.17 -4.06 14.02
N GLU A 250 20.10 -4.72 14.72
CA GLU A 250 21.25 -5.41 14.12
C GLU A 250 20.79 -6.55 13.17
N LEU A 251 19.82 -7.36 13.59
CA LEU A 251 19.25 -8.40 12.73
C LEU A 251 18.56 -7.79 11.50
N SER A 252 17.82 -6.68 11.72
CA SER A 252 17.13 -6.00 10.64
C SER A 252 18.08 -5.35 9.65
N ASP A 253 19.27 -4.89 10.09
CA ASP A 253 20.30 -4.35 9.20
C ASP A 253 20.89 -5.42 8.28
N VAL A 254 21.16 -6.61 8.83
CA VAL A 254 21.63 -7.76 8.04
C VAL A 254 20.63 -8.14 6.95
N LEU A 255 19.33 -8.11 7.26
CA LEU A 255 18.27 -8.52 6.34
C LEU A 255 17.78 -7.36 5.44
N ASN A 256 18.33 -6.16 5.57
CA ASN A 256 17.78 -4.94 4.97
C ASN A 256 16.27 -4.80 5.27
N ALA A 257 15.89 -5.09 6.52
CA ALA A 257 14.53 -5.14 7.00
C ALA A 257 14.13 -3.86 7.75
N SER A 258 12.83 -3.62 7.90
CA SER A 258 12.30 -2.60 8.80
C SER A 258 11.99 -3.19 10.17
N VAL A 259 12.12 -2.35 11.21
CA VAL A 259 11.83 -2.74 12.59
C VAL A 259 10.38 -2.42 12.91
N GLY A 260 9.66 -3.44 13.37
CA GLY A 260 8.30 -3.31 13.88
C GLY A 260 8.20 -3.56 15.38
N THR A 261 7.05 -3.23 15.96
CA THR A 261 6.83 -3.45 17.38
C THR A 261 5.34 -3.66 17.71
N THR A 262 5.07 -4.12 18.94
CA THR A 262 3.71 -4.28 19.46
C THR A 262 3.23 -3.01 20.15
N ARG A 263 1.91 -2.90 20.38
CA ARG A 263 1.34 -1.80 21.16
C ARG A 263 1.93 -1.70 22.57
N ALA A 264 2.17 -2.82 23.23
CA ALA A 264 2.69 -2.84 24.61
C ALA A 264 4.03 -2.12 24.75
N THR A 265 4.94 -2.28 23.78
CA THR A 265 6.24 -1.62 23.77
C THR A 265 6.15 -0.14 23.43
N VAL A 266 5.14 0.28 22.67
CA VAL A 266 4.85 1.70 22.40
C VAL A 266 4.26 2.37 23.64
N ASP A 267 3.31 1.71 24.31
CA ASP A 267 2.69 2.21 25.54
C ASP A 267 3.73 2.36 26.68
N GLU A 268 4.78 1.53 26.68
CA GLU A 268 5.93 1.62 27.60
C GLU A 268 7.02 2.63 27.13
N GLY A 269 6.84 3.28 25.98
CA GLY A 269 7.76 4.27 25.44
C GLY A 269 9.07 3.71 24.88
N TRP A 270 9.15 2.39 24.60
CA TRP A 270 10.36 1.76 24.04
C TRP A 270 10.54 2.03 22.54
N ARG A 271 9.43 2.21 21.83
CA ARG A 271 9.41 2.49 20.38
C ARG A 271 8.31 3.50 20.04
N ASP A 272 8.50 4.18 18.91
CA ASP A 272 7.52 5.13 18.38
C ASP A 272 6.27 4.41 17.85
N GLN A 273 5.13 5.09 17.92
CA GLN A 273 3.86 4.60 17.36
C GLN A 273 3.93 4.33 15.85
N LYS A 274 4.82 4.99 15.12
CA LYS A 274 5.04 4.75 13.68
C LYS A 274 5.49 3.32 13.36
N ASP A 275 6.12 2.62 14.32
CA ASP A 275 6.62 1.25 14.20
C ASP A 275 5.59 0.21 14.70
N GLN A 276 4.44 0.67 15.22
CA GLN A 276 3.43 -0.20 15.80
C GLN A 276 2.69 -1.01 14.74
N ILE A 277 2.67 -2.34 14.93
CA ILE A 277 1.91 -3.30 14.11
C ILE A 277 0.67 -3.75 14.85
N GLY A 278 -0.47 -3.81 14.16
CA GLY A 278 -1.72 -4.33 14.70
C GLY A 278 -2.92 -3.44 14.41
N LYS A 279 -4.05 -3.77 15.02
CA LYS A 279 -5.35 -3.09 14.81
C LYS A 279 -5.31 -1.59 15.05
N SER A 280 -4.59 -1.14 16.07
CA SER A 280 -4.41 0.29 16.42
C SER A 280 -3.13 0.89 15.87
N GLY A 281 -2.37 0.13 15.10
CA GLY A 281 -1.17 0.53 14.40
C GLY A 281 -1.30 0.31 12.90
N LYS A 282 -0.22 -0.17 12.29
CA LYS A 282 -0.15 -0.44 10.86
C LYS A 282 -0.46 -1.90 10.54
N ASN A 283 -1.13 -2.14 9.42
CA ASN A 283 -1.24 -3.46 8.81
C ASN A 283 -0.11 -3.61 7.79
N ILE A 284 0.61 -4.72 7.85
CA ILE A 284 1.73 -5.01 6.97
C ILE A 284 1.43 -6.24 6.10
N SER A 285 2.07 -6.30 4.93
CA SER A 285 2.03 -7.43 4.00
C SER A 285 3.45 -7.80 3.57
N ALA A 286 4.31 -8.05 4.57
CA ALA A 286 5.69 -8.42 4.34
C ALA A 286 5.80 -9.82 3.70
N LYS A 287 6.86 -10.04 2.90
CA LYS A 287 7.23 -11.37 2.42
C LYS A 287 7.70 -12.26 3.57
N LEU A 288 8.42 -11.64 4.53
CA LEU A 288 8.88 -12.29 5.75
C LEU A 288 8.60 -11.38 6.95
N TYR A 289 7.90 -11.90 7.94
CA TYR A 289 7.69 -11.28 9.23
C TYR A 289 8.31 -12.13 10.33
N MET A 290 9.18 -11.54 11.13
CA MET A 290 9.84 -12.23 12.24
C MET A 290 9.40 -11.60 13.56
N ALA A 291 8.81 -12.38 14.43
CA ALA A 291 8.25 -11.97 15.72
C ALA A 291 9.12 -12.49 16.88
N PHE A 292 9.69 -11.59 17.66
CA PHE A 292 10.53 -11.94 18.82
C PHE A 292 9.89 -11.45 20.13
N GLY A 293 9.58 -12.39 21.04
CA GLY A 293 8.97 -12.08 22.33
C GLY A 293 7.59 -11.43 22.21
N ILE A 294 6.80 -11.89 21.23
CA ILE A 294 5.45 -11.42 20.93
C ILE A 294 4.46 -12.54 21.21
N SER A 295 3.59 -12.36 22.18
CA SER A 295 2.62 -13.38 22.60
C SER A 295 1.53 -13.72 21.56
N GLY A 296 1.31 -12.86 20.56
CA GLY A 296 0.29 -13.11 19.54
C GLY A 296 -1.13 -12.70 19.94
N ALA A 297 -1.28 -11.67 20.75
CA ALA A 297 -2.59 -11.09 21.04
C ALA A 297 -3.34 -10.73 19.75
N ILE A 298 -4.67 -10.94 19.75
CA ILE A 298 -5.52 -10.76 18.56
C ILE A 298 -5.32 -9.40 17.88
N HIS A 299 -5.15 -8.34 18.65
CA HIS A 299 -4.93 -7.00 18.11
C HIS A 299 -3.62 -6.85 17.33
N HIS A 300 -2.59 -7.64 17.65
CA HIS A 300 -1.33 -7.65 16.93
C HIS A 300 -1.43 -8.51 15.65
N VAL A 301 -1.96 -9.73 15.77
CA VAL A 301 -2.03 -10.65 14.62
C VAL A 301 -2.96 -10.16 13.51
N LEU A 302 -3.96 -9.32 13.83
CA LEU A 302 -4.75 -8.63 12.81
C LEU A 302 -3.91 -7.75 11.87
N GLY A 303 -2.76 -7.27 12.35
CA GLY A 303 -1.83 -6.46 11.56
C GLY A 303 -0.89 -7.24 10.66
N ILE A 304 -0.73 -8.55 10.87
CA ILE A 304 0.20 -9.41 10.12
C ILE A 304 -0.51 -10.47 9.27
N GLY A 305 -1.83 -10.53 9.30
CA GLY A 305 -2.63 -11.61 8.66
C GLY A 305 -2.49 -11.73 7.14
N THR A 306 -1.75 -10.84 6.48
CA THR A 306 -1.44 -10.90 5.05
C THR A 306 0.06 -11.04 4.77
N CYS A 307 0.90 -11.23 5.79
CA CYS A 307 2.30 -11.60 5.61
C CYS A 307 2.40 -13.00 4.98
N LYS A 308 3.39 -13.20 4.09
CA LYS A 308 3.53 -14.46 3.35
C LYS A 308 4.20 -15.55 4.18
N THR A 309 5.19 -15.19 4.96
CA THR A 309 5.91 -16.10 5.87
C THR A 309 6.05 -15.44 7.22
N VAL A 310 5.66 -16.13 8.27
CA VAL A 310 5.73 -15.68 9.65
C VAL A 310 6.66 -16.61 10.43
N VAL A 311 7.69 -16.04 11.02
CA VAL A 311 8.61 -16.72 11.93
C VAL A 311 8.38 -16.18 13.34
N ALA A 312 8.23 -17.02 14.33
CA ALA A 312 7.99 -16.60 15.71
C ALA A 312 8.98 -17.24 16.69
N VAL A 313 9.46 -16.45 17.62
CA VAL A 313 10.33 -16.88 18.71
C VAL A 313 9.74 -16.39 20.03
N ASP A 314 9.37 -17.30 20.91
CA ASP A 314 8.87 -17.02 22.25
C ASP A 314 9.32 -18.11 23.23
N THR A 315 9.44 -17.78 24.51
CA THR A 315 9.77 -18.76 25.57
C THR A 315 8.57 -19.60 26.01
N ASP A 316 7.35 -19.06 25.82
CA ASP A 316 6.11 -19.78 26.16
C ASP A 316 5.67 -20.66 24.97
N PRO A 317 5.72 -22.00 25.10
CA PRO A 317 5.28 -22.91 24.05
C PRO A 317 3.79 -22.77 23.69
N ASN A 318 2.99 -22.15 24.58
CA ASN A 318 1.58 -21.91 24.36
C ASN A 318 1.27 -20.49 23.84
N ALA A 319 2.28 -19.69 23.51
CA ALA A 319 2.08 -18.36 22.97
C ALA A 319 1.22 -18.41 21.71
N LEU A 320 0.16 -17.59 21.67
CA LEU A 320 -0.81 -17.60 20.57
C LEU A 320 -0.18 -17.27 19.20
N ILE A 321 0.98 -16.62 19.20
CA ILE A 321 1.70 -16.27 17.95
C ILE A 321 2.04 -17.52 17.13
N PHE A 322 2.29 -18.66 17.78
CA PHE A 322 2.61 -19.91 17.08
C PHE A 322 1.44 -20.45 16.24
N ASN A 323 0.20 -20.10 16.56
CA ASN A 323 -0.97 -20.44 15.73
C ASN A 323 -1.00 -19.70 14.38
N TYR A 324 -0.18 -18.68 14.23
CA TYR A 324 -0.09 -17.82 13.03
C TYR A 324 1.28 -17.90 12.36
N ALA A 325 2.22 -18.61 12.96
CA ALA A 325 3.58 -18.76 12.46
C ALA A 325 3.70 -19.97 11.54
N ASP A 326 4.41 -19.81 10.43
CA ASP A 326 4.85 -20.91 9.56
C ASP A 326 6.04 -21.65 10.18
N TYR A 327 6.88 -20.90 10.93
CA TYR A 327 8.03 -21.44 11.67
C TYR A 327 8.04 -20.90 13.09
N GLY A 328 8.10 -21.79 14.07
CA GLY A 328 8.12 -21.43 15.49
C GLY A 328 9.35 -22.00 16.19
N ILE A 329 9.99 -21.19 17.01
CA ILE A 329 11.10 -21.61 17.89
C ILE A 329 10.70 -21.29 19.33
N VAL A 330 10.61 -22.33 20.16
CA VAL A 330 10.42 -22.15 21.60
C VAL A 330 11.78 -22.02 22.24
N GLY A 331 12.12 -20.81 22.70
CA GLY A 331 13.45 -20.55 23.27
C GLY A 331 13.68 -19.08 23.64
N ASP A 332 14.82 -18.83 24.25
CA ASP A 332 15.23 -17.49 24.66
C ASP A 332 15.71 -16.65 23.46
N LEU A 333 14.98 -15.58 23.14
CA LEU A 333 15.33 -14.66 22.05
C LEU A 333 16.72 -14.05 22.22
N PHE A 334 17.22 -13.88 23.46
CA PHE A 334 18.56 -13.33 23.72
C PHE A 334 19.70 -14.29 23.28
N GLN A 335 19.41 -15.57 23.12
CA GLN A 335 20.34 -16.55 22.56
C GLN A 335 20.11 -16.73 21.05
N ILE A 336 18.84 -16.74 20.63
CA ILE A 336 18.44 -17.04 19.24
C ILE A 336 18.78 -15.89 18.29
N ILE A 337 18.48 -14.63 18.65
CA ILE A 337 18.72 -13.48 17.77
C ILE A 337 20.21 -13.33 17.41
N PRO A 338 21.17 -13.35 18.35
CA PRO A 338 22.58 -13.26 18.00
C PRO A 338 23.06 -14.42 17.12
N ALA A 339 22.68 -15.67 17.45
CA ALA A 339 23.03 -16.83 16.67
C ALA A 339 22.48 -16.75 15.23
N LEU A 340 21.22 -16.37 15.08
CA LEU A 340 20.57 -16.19 13.78
C LEU A 340 21.24 -15.07 12.97
N THR A 341 21.59 -13.95 13.63
CA THR A 341 22.28 -12.83 12.99
C THR A 341 23.64 -13.23 12.45
N GLU A 342 24.39 -14.03 13.19
CA GLU A 342 25.71 -14.55 12.78
C GLU A 342 25.59 -15.50 11.57
N GLU A 343 24.64 -16.44 11.61
CA GLU A 343 24.43 -17.38 10.50
C GLU A 343 23.95 -16.69 9.23
N LEU A 344 23.05 -15.71 9.35
CA LEU A 344 22.60 -14.92 8.20
C LEU A 344 23.72 -14.08 7.61
N LYS A 345 24.61 -13.49 8.43
CA LYS A 345 25.81 -12.78 7.93
C LYS A 345 26.73 -13.69 7.12
N LYS A 346 26.82 -14.98 7.47
CA LYS A 346 27.60 -15.95 6.70
C LYS A 346 26.91 -16.28 5.38
N ALA A 347 25.62 -16.63 5.44
CA ALA A 347 24.85 -17.04 4.27
C ALA A 347 24.68 -15.92 3.21
N MET A 348 24.70 -14.66 3.62
CA MET A 348 24.59 -13.51 2.68
C MET A 348 25.95 -13.07 2.10
N LYS A 349 27.06 -13.66 2.52
CA LYS A 349 28.39 -13.41 1.95
C LYS A 349 28.79 -14.44 0.86
N GLU A 350 28.07 -15.55 0.81
CA GLU A 350 28.14 -16.58 -0.23
C GLU A 350 27.23 -16.22 -1.42
#